data_fa93c9a574b83b6e1cbacce945261f43
#
_entry.id   fa93c9a574b83b6e1cbacce945261f43
#
_cell.length_a   1.000
_cell.length_b   1.000
_cell.length_c   1.000
_cell.angle_alpha   90.00
_cell.angle_beta   90.00
_cell.angle_gamma   90.00
#
_symmetry.space_group_name_H-M   'P 1'
#
loop_
_entity.id
_entity.type
_entity.pdbx_description
1 polymer ?
#
loop_
_entity_poly.entity_id
_entity_poly.type
_entity_poly.pdbx_seq_one_letter_code
_entity_poly.pdbx_strand_id
1 'polypeptide(L)'
;MKESPEFNVPVGQLQEADLAEADRIFRLAFGTFLGLPNPIEFAGNADYIRTRWTADPSAAFGAYLDKGLVGSNFATRWGSVAFFGPLTVRPTYWNQGIATQLIGPILDLFASWAVSHEGLFTFAHSPKHIALYQRFGFWPRFLTAIMSKPVNQASHTTDFSRYSEVPLGQREECLGACREMTDAIYDGLDLEREIRAVDAQKLGDTVLLWDAARLIALGVCHCGPGSEAGSDACYIKFGAAKSGSSFDTLLDACEALAAAKGLSRLIAGANAGREKAYQQMFTRGFRTEFQGVVMQRRNETGYNRSDTYIVDDWR
;
A
#
# COMPACT_ATOMS: atom_id res chain seq x y z
N MET A 1 32.39 -16.47 -2.83
CA MET A 1 31.95 -15.34 -2.01
C MET A 1 32.13 -15.76 -0.56
N LYS A 2 32.96 -15.06 0.24
CA LYS A 2 33.06 -15.34 1.69
C LYS A 2 31.73 -14.95 2.31
N GLU A 3 31.06 -15.90 2.94
CA GLU A 3 29.95 -15.63 3.83
C GLU A 3 30.50 -14.75 4.97
N SER A 4 30.04 -13.51 5.03
CA SER A 4 30.24 -12.70 6.21
C SER A 4 29.52 -13.40 7.37
N PRO A 5 30.08 -13.43 8.61
CA PRO A 5 29.38 -14.02 9.74
C PRO A 5 27.99 -13.41 9.82
N GLU A 6 26.95 -14.27 9.80
CA GLU A 6 25.57 -13.83 9.98
C GLU A 6 25.47 -13.20 11.38
N PHE A 7 25.31 -11.89 11.39
CA PHE A 7 25.06 -11.14 12.60
C PHE A 7 23.63 -11.46 13.06
N ASN A 8 23.52 -12.35 14.06
CA ASN A 8 22.21 -12.79 14.55
C ASN A 8 21.58 -11.67 15.41
N VAL A 9 20.44 -11.18 14.94
CA VAL A 9 19.70 -10.09 15.60
C VAL A 9 18.37 -10.64 16.10
N PRO A 10 18.04 -10.50 17.39
CA PRO A 10 16.71 -10.86 17.86
C PRO A 10 15.63 -10.11 17.10
N VAL A 11 14.69 -10.88 16.52
CA VAL A 11 13.51 -10.35 15.84
C VAL A 11 12.28 -10.74 16.65
N GLY A 12 11.42 -9.76 16.93
CA GLY A 12 10.21 -9.95 17.71
C GLY A 12 9.11 -9.00 17.23
N GLN A 13 7.93 -9.13 17.84
CA GLN A 13 6.80 -8.26 17.54
C GLN A 13 7.10 -6.81 17.93
N LEU A 14 6.87 -5.88 17.02
CA LEU A 14 7.07 -4.44 17.25
C LEU A 14 6.04 -3.93 18.28
N GLN A 15 6.52 -3.22 19.28
CA GLN A 15 5.68 -2.67 20.34
C GLN A 15 5.31 -1.21 20.06
N GLU A 16 4.24 -0.73 20.68
CA GLU A 16 3.81 0.67 20.52
C GLU A 16 4.91 1.67 20.92
N ALA A 17 5.68 1.35 21.95
CA ALA A 17 6.78 2.18 22.41
C ALA A 17 7.91 2.35 21.38
N ASP A 18 8.00 1.44 20.40
CA ASP A 18 9.02 1.46 19.35
C ASP A 18 8.63 2.30 18.13
N LEU A 19 7.34 2.69 18.00
CA LEU A 19 6.82 3.31 16.76
C LEU A 19 7.54 4.59 16.38
N ALA A 20 7.90 5.42 17.35
CA ALA A 20 8.63 6.68 17.07
C ALA A 20 10.03 6.39 16.49
N GLU A 21 10.73 5.38 17.01
CA GLU A 21 12.04 5.01 16.47
C GLU A 21 11.91 4.24 15.15
N ALA A 22 10.87 3.43 14.96
CA ALA A 22 10.58 2.77 13.70
C ALA A 22 10.31 3.78 12.57
N ASP A 23 9.52 4.83 12.84
CA ASP A 23 9.30 5.93 11.88
C ASP A 23 10.61 6.68 11.58
N ARG A 24 11.41 6.97 12.60
CA ARG A 24 12.71 7.59 12.42
C ARG A 24 13.64 6.74 11.54
N ILE A 25 13.68 5.43 11.75
CA ILE A 25 14.47 4.49 10.94
C ILE A 25 13.93 4.43 9.51
N PHE A 26 12.62 4.38 9.34
CA PHE A 26 11.96 4.41 8.04
C PHE A 26 12.41 5.63 7.22
N ARG A 27 12.30 6.82 7.79
CA ARG A 27 12.70 8.06 7.12
C ARG A 27 14.19 8.07 6.77
N LEU A 28 15.05 7.74 7.72
CA LEU A 28 16.49 7.69 7.50
C LEU A 28 16.88 6.66 6.43
N ALA A 29 16.28 5.47 6.45
CA ALA A 29 16.62 4.40 5.52
C ALA A 29 16.26 4.80 4.07
N PHE A 30 15.02 5.24 3.85
CA PHE A 30 14.57 5.64 2.52
C PHE A 30 15.24 6.93 2.05
N GLY A 31 15.33 7.94 2.93
CA GLY A 31 15.95 9.21 2.59
C GLY A 31 17.45 9.05 2.25
N THR A 32 18.19 8.22 3.00
CA THR A 32 19.59 7.91 2.70
C THR A 32 19.72 7.14 1.39
N PHE A 33 18.84 6.14 1.16
CA PHE A 33 18.86 5.36 -0.07
C PHE A 33 18.59 6.21 -1.33
N LEU A 34 17.68 7.17 -1.22
CA LEU A 34 17.32 8.11 -2.30
C LEU A 34 18.32 9.28 -2.42
N GLY A 35 19.29 9.39 -1.52
CA GLY A 35 20.29 10.46 -1.55
C GLY A 35 19.72 11.85 -1.22
N LEU A 36 18.68 11.92 -0.37
CA LEU A 36 18.12 13.20 0.03
C LEU A 36 19.14 14.00 0.85
N PRO A 37 19.22 15.33 0.66
CA PRO A 37 20.09 16.21 1.46
C PRO A 37 19.85 16.09 2.98
N ASN A 38 18.59 15.94 3.36
CA ASN A 38 18.17 15.68 4.74
C ASN A 38 17.32 14.41 4.78
N PRO A 39 17.91 13.23 5.02
CA PRO A 39 17.20 11.95 4.95
C PRO A 39 15.98 11.84 5.88
N ILE A 40 15.99 12.50 7.05
CA ILE A 40 14.87 12.44 8.00
C ILE A 40 13.60 13.10 7.49
N GLU A 41 13.68 13.94 6.47
CA GLU A 41 12.53 14.61 5.85
C GLU A 41 11.81 13.73 4.82
N PHE A 42 12.30 12.51 4.57
CA PHE A 42 11.61 11.58 3.68
C PHE A 42 10.16 11.39 4.12
N ALA A 43 9.22 11.34 3.17
CA ALA A 43 7.78 11.20 3.34
C ALA A 43 7.07 12.37 4.05
N GLY A 44 7.77 13.45 4.40
CA GLY A 44 7.15 14.63 5.02
C GLY A 44 6.36 14.29 6.28
N ASN A 45 5.05 14.56 6.27
CA ASN A 45 4.14 14.22 7.37
C ASN A 45 3.21 13.02 7.05
N ALA A 46 3.57 12.20 6.05
CA ALA A 46 2.93 10.90 5.87
C ALA A 46 3.34 9.96 7.01
N ASP A 47 2.41 9.11 7.45
CA ASP A 47 2.63 8.13 8.51
C ASP A 47 2.30 6.72 8.02
N TYR A 48 3.34 5.98 7.63
CA TYR A 48 3.24 4.57 7.24
C TYR A 48 3.35 3.62 8.42
N ILE A 49 4.08 4.00 9.45
CA ILE A 49 4.46 3.12 10.56
C ILE A 49 3.30 2.97 11.52
N ARG A 50 2.79 4.06 12.06
CA ARG A 50 1.69 4.04 13.03
C ARG A 50 0.40 3.54 12.37
N THR A 51 0.09 3.99 11.15
CA THR A 51 -1.14 3.59 10.46
C THR A 51 -1.21 2.08 10.25
N ARG A 52 -0.12 1.45 9.81
CA ARG A 52 -0.04 0.01 9.59
C ARG A 52 -0.01 -0.78 10.89
N TRP A 53 0.74 -0.30 11.87
CA TRP A 53 0.77 -0.94 13.19
C TRP A 53 -0.62 -0.90 13.85
N THR A 54 -1.31 0.24 13.80
CA THR A 54 -2.65 0.38 14.39
C THR A 54 -3.68 -0.51 13.67
N ALA A 55 -3.55 -0.70 12.36
CA ALA A 55 -4.42 -1.60 11.61
C ALA A 55 -4.25 -3.07 12.00
N ASP A 56 -3.01 -3.53 12.25
CA ASP A 56 -2.71 -4.88 12.72
C ASP A 56 -1.35 -4.94 13.45
N PRO A 57 -1.33 -4.74 14.78
CA PRO A 57 -0.08 -4.83 15.55
C PRO A 57 0.60 -6.20 15.46
N SER A 58 -0.18 -7.28 15.24
CA SER A 58 0.36 -8.64 15.12
C SER A 58 1.15 -8.87 13.83
N ALA A 59 1.00 -7.97 12.86
CA ALA A 59 1.65 -8.04 11.55
C ALA A 59 2.91 -7.16 11.44
N ALA A 60 3.41 -6.63 12.56
CA ALA A 60 4.57 -5.74 12.62
C ALA A 60 5.71 -6.37 13.42
N PHE A 61 6.92 -6.40 12.84
CA PHE A 61 8.11 -7.00 13.47
C PHE A 61 9.25 -5.99 13.55
N GLY A 62 10.00 -6.07 14.66
CA GLY A 62 11.21 -5.28 14.93
C GLY A 62 12.45 -6.15 15.11
N ALA A 63 13.60 -5.66 14.65
CA ALA A 63 14.91 -6.22 14.92
C ALA A 63 15.62 -5.37 15.98
N TYR A 64 16.23 -6.00 16.98
CA TYR A 64 16.75 -5.32 18.16
C TYR A 64 18.22 -5.62 18.41
N LEU A 65 19.00 -4.60 18.73
CA LEU A 65 20.40 -4.70 19.19
C LEU A 65 20.60 -3.83 20.43
N ASP A 66 21.29 -4.37 21.42
CA ASP A 66 21.60 -3.65 22.67
C ASP A 66 20.38 -2.96 23.29
N LYS A 67 19.22 -3.62 23.21
CA LYS A 67 17.89 -3.15 23.64
C LYS A 67 17.30 -2.00 22.81
N GLY A 68 17.90 -1.65 21.67
CA GLY A 68 17.37 -0.64 20.75
C GLY A 68 16.87 -1.23 19.44
N LEU A 69 15.83 -0.61 18.86
CA LEU A 69 15.32 -0.96 17.54
C LEU A 69 16.32 -0.57 16.45
N VAL A 70 16.63 -1.49 15.53
CA VAL A 70 17.54 -1.26 14.40
C VAL A 70 16.89 -1.47 13.05
N GLY A 71 15.69 -2.03 13.00
CA GLY A 71 14.93 -2.21 11.79
C GLY A 71 13.51 -2.70 12.06
N SER A 72 12.63 -2.59 11.07
CA SER A 72 11.24 -3.06 11.16
C SER A 72 10.72 -3.53 9.81
N ASN A 73 9.66 -4.35 9.86
CA ASN A 73 8.93 -4.83 8.68
C ASN A 73 7.46 -5.02 9.03
N PHE A 74 6.57 -4.71 8.09
CA PHE A 74 5.13 -4.75 8.28
C PHE A 74 4.49 -5.61 7.20
N ALA A 75 3.50 -6.43 7.56
CA ALA A 75 2.67 -7.14 6.61
C ALA A 75 1.26 -6.52 6.54
N THR A 76 0.66 -6.59 5.37
CA THR A 76 -0.73 -6.20 5.13
C THR A 76 -1.45 -7.37 4.47
N ARG A 77 -2.68 -7.66 4.92
CA ARG A 77 -3.52 -8.71 4.38
C ARG A 77 -4.80 -8.15 3.80
N TRP A 78 -5.05 -8.46 2.53
CA TRP A 78 -6.30 -8.21 1.81
C TRP A 78 -6.95 -9.55 1.43
N GLY A 79 -7.55 -10.23 2.42
CA GLY A 79 -8.13 -11.57 2.23
C GLY A 79 -7.11 -12.61 1.84
N SER A 80 -7.18 -13.13 0.61
CA SER A 80 -6.27 -14.11 0.04
C SER A 80 -4.97 -13.52 -0.49
N VAL A 81 -4.84 -12.19 -0.51
CA VAL A 81 -3.65 -11.46 -0.97
C VAL A 81 -2.94 -10.86 0.23
N ALA A 82 -1.63 -10.98 0.29
CA ALA A 82 -0.81 -10.29 1.28
C ALA A 82 0.45 -9.72 0.66
N PHE A 83 0.92 -8.62 1.24
CA PHE A 83 2.18 -8.00 0.86
C PHE A 83 2.86 -7.44 2.11
N PHE A 84 4.16 -7.13 1.99
CA PHE A 84 4.89 -6.56 3.10
C PHE A 84 5.67 -5.32 2.70
N GLY A 85 5.86 -4.47 3.66
CA GLY A 85 6.57 -3.20 3.64
C GLY A 85 5.92 -2.18 4.58
N PRO A 86 6.66 -1.14 4.91
CA PRO A 86 8.06 -0.90 4.59
C PRO A 86 9.00 -1.82 5.38
N LEU A 87 9.94 -2.46 4.68
CA LEU A 87 11.06 -3.16 5.29
C LEU A 87 12.22 -2.17 5.41
N THR A 88 12.61 -1.85 6.61
CA THR A 88 13.65 -0.85 6.88
C THR A 88 14.68 -1.32 7.87
N VAL A 89 15.94 -0.92 7.65
CA VAL A 89 17.06 -1.14 8.56
C VAL A 89 17.82 0.17 8.69
N ARG A 90 18.20 0.55 9.90
CA ARG A 90 19.00 1.75 10.19
C ARG A 90 20.26 1.75 9.31
N PRO A 91 20.60 2.84 8.60
CA PRO A 91 21.70 2.87 7.63
C PRO A 91 23.05 2.38 8.16
N THR A 92 23.36 2.65 9.44
CA THR A 92 24.60 2.19 10.09
C THR A 92 24.72 0.67 10.23
N TYR A 93 23.60 -0.06 10.05
CA TYR A 93 23.55 -1.53 10.14
C TYR A 93 23.26 -2.19 8.78
N TRP A 94 23.36 -1.45 7.69
CA TRP A 94 23.19 -2.04 6.35
C TRP A 94 24.28 -3.08 6.04
N ASN A 95 23.95 -4.05 5.18
CA ASN A 95 24.83 -5.15 4.74
C ASN A 95 25.21 -6.17 5.84
N GLN A 96 24.48 -6.19 6.96
CA GLN A 96 24.72 -7.11 8.08
C GLN A 96 23.67 -8.24 8.18
N GLY A 97 22.83 -8.44 7.15
CA GLY A 97 21.86 -9.54 7.10
C GLY A 97 20.55 -9.28 7.86
N ILE A 98 20.36 -8.11 8.52
CA ILE A 98 19.18 -7.81 9.34
C ILE A 98 17.87 -7.85 8.52
N ALA A 99 17.88 -7.29 7.31
CA ALA A 99 16.70 -7.35 6.43
C ALA A 99 16.28 -8.79 6.13
N THR A 100 17.22 -9.70 5.94
CA THR A 100 16.97 -11.14 5.75
C THR A 100 16.22 -11.73 6.94
N GLN A 101 16.62 -11.38 8.16
CA GLN A 101 16.00 -11.89 9.39
C GLN A 101 14.60 -11.29 9.62
N LEU A 102 14.36 -10.05 9.21
CA LEU A 102 13.03 -9.41 9.26
C LEU A 102 12.03 -9.96 8.23
N ILE A 103 12.49 -10.64 7.17
CA ILE A 103 11.59 -11.28 6.19
C ILE A 103 11.04 -12.61 6.72
N GLY A 104 11.83 -13.39 7.47
CA GLY A 104 11.43 -14.70 7.97
C GLY A 104 10.06 -14.70 8.66
N PRO A 105 9.84 -13.94 9.75
CA PRO A 105 8.55 -13.88 10.45
C PRO A 105 7.38 -13.44 9.57
N ILE A 106 7.61 -12.61 8.55
CA ILE A 106 6.58 -12.22 7.58
C ILE A 106 6.13 -13.44 6.75
N LEU A 107 7.06 -14.27 6.30
CA LEU A 107 6.72 -15.46 5.53
C LEU A 107 5.98 -16.51 6.38
N ASP A 108 6.37 -16.66 7.65
CA ASP A 108 5.66 -17.50 8.61
C ASP A 108 4.23 -16.99 8.82
N LEU A 109 4.07 -15.67 8.91
CA LEU A 109 2.76 -15.03 9.04
C LEU A 109 1.91 -15.24 7.78
N PHE A 110 2.48 -15.08 6.58
CA PHE A 110 1.77 -15.36 5.31
C PHE A 110 1.33 -16.82 5.23
N ALA A 111 2.18 -17.76 5.65
CA ALA A 111 1.83 -19.18 5.73
C ALA A 111 0.68 -19.41 6.72
N SER A 112 0.69 -18.77 7.89
CA SER A 112 -0.39 -18.87 8.88
C SER A 112 -1.71 -18.30 8.40
N TRP A 113 -1.65 -17.27 7.56
CA TRP A 113 -2.84 -16.68 6.94
C TRP A 113 -3.38 -17.49 5.77
N ALA A 114 -2.65 -18.49 5.30
CA ALA A 114 -2.98 -19.31 4.14
C ALA A 114 -3.31 -18.47 2.90
N VAL A 115 -2.56 -17.39 2.68
CA VAL A 115 -2.77 -16.52 1.51
C VAL A 115 -2.35 -17.21 0.22
N SER A 116 -3.08 -16.97 -0.84
CA SER A 116 -2.80 -17.54 -2.18
C SER A 116 -1.86 -16.67 -3.01
N HIS A 117 -1.74 -15.38 -2.70
CA HIS A 117 -0.93 -14.44 -3.44
C HIS A 117 -0.10 -13.56 -2.51
N GLU A 118 1.22 -13.63 -2.65
CA GLU A 118 2.18 -12.95 -1.79
C GLU A 118 3.03 -11.97 -2.60
N GLY A 119 3.24 -10.76 -2.07
CA GLY A 119 3.99 -9.77 -2.81
C GLY A 119 4.66 -8.70 -1.96
N LEU A 120 5.33 -7.81 -2.66
CA LEU A 120 5.96 -6.59 -2.14
C LEU A 120 6.15 -5.57 -3.26
N PHE A 121 6.41 -4.33 -2.88
CA PHE A 121 6.84 -3.29 -3.80
C PHE A 121 8.28 -2.85 -3.45
N THR A 122 9.13 -2.64 -4.46
CA THR A 122 10.50 -2.19 -4.24
C THR A 122 11.01 -1.29 -5.39
N PHE A 123 12.18 -0.72 -5.18
CA PHE A 123 12.84 0.16 -6.15
C PHE A 123 13.32 -0.62 -7.37
N ALA A 124 12.77 -0.33 -8.54
CA ALA A 124 13.11 -1.02 -9.80
C ALA A 124 14.60 -0.87 -10.19
N HIS A 125 15.24 0.24 -9.77
CA HIS A 125 16.64 0.53 -10.06
C HIS A 125 17.63 0.00 -9.02
N SER A 126 17.16 -0.84 -8.05
CA SER A 126 18.01 -1.39 -7.01
C SER A 126 18.25 -2.89 -7.19
N PRO A 127 19.32 -3.32 -7.89
CA PRO A 127 19.64 -4.74 -8.04
C PRO A 127 19.81 -5.46 -6.71
N LYS A 128 20.30 -4.74 -5.67
CA LYS A 128 20.49 -5.28 -4.34
C LYS A 128 19.15 -5.67 -3.68
N HIS A 129 18.13 -4.81 -3.76
CA HIS A 129 16.82 -5.12 -3.20
C HIS A 129 16.14 -6.25 -3.97
N ILE A 130 16.19 -6.21 -5.29
CA ILE A 130 15.66 -7.29 -6.14
C ILE A 130 16.32 -8.64 -5.78
N ALA A 131 17.66 -8.69 -5.71
CA ALA A 131 18.39 -9.89 -5.34
C ALA A 131 18.08 -10.38 -3.92
N LEU A 132 17.83 -9.47 -2.96
CA LEU A 132 17.39 -9.83 -1.61
C LEU A 132 16.09 -10.63 -1.66
N TYR A 133 15.06 -10.09 -2.32
CA TYR A 133 13.73 -10.70 -2.34
C TYR A 133 13.67 -11.98 -3.20
N GLN A 134 14.49 -12.06 -4.27
CA GLN A 134 14.61 -13.28 -5.08
C GLN A 134 15.10 -14.48 -4.26
N ARG A 135 15.94 -14.29 -3.23
CA ARG A 135 16.35 -15.38 -2.32
C ARG A 135 15.20 -16.00 -1.55
N PHE A 136 14.09 -15.28 -1.40
CA PHE A 136 12.85 -15.74 -0.75
C PHE A 136 11.77 -16.17 -1.74
N GLY A 137 12.11 -16.28 -3.04
CA GLY A 137 11.21 -16.74 -4.08
C GLY A 137 10.29 -15.67 -4.65
N PHE A 138 10.55 -14.38 -4.38
CA PHE A 138 9.83 -13.27 -5.02
C PHE A 138 10.45 -12.91 -6.36
N TRP A 139 9.62 -12.75 -7.39
CA TRP A 139 10.03 -12.43 -8.74
C TRP A 139 9.53 -11.06 -9.17
N PRO A 140 10.37 -10.22 -9.81
CA PRO A 140 9.92 -8.96 -10.38
C PRO A 140 8.97 -9.25 -11.54
N ARG A 141 7.72 -8.78 -11.40
CA ARG A 141 6.69 -9.07 -12.41
C ARG A 141 6.41 -7.90 -13.32
N PHE A 142 6.16 -6.73 -12.77
CA PHE A 142 5.79 -5.57 -13.58
C PHE A 142 6.34 -4.29 -12.96
N LEU A 143 6.73 -3.35 -13.80
CA LEU A 143 6.92 -1.97 -13.37
C LEU A 143 5.58 -1.44 -12.86
N THR A 144 5.64 -0.72 -11.76
CA THR A 144 4.48 -0.08 -11.16
C THR A 144 4.79 1.40 -11.01
N ALA A 145 4.00 2.21 -11.69
CA ALA A 145 4.13 3.66 -11.66
C ALA A 145 3.33 4.23 -10.49
N ILE A 146 3.98 5.01 -9.64
CA ILE A 146 3.30 5.90 -8.72
C ILE A 146 2.99 7.17 -9.52
N MET A 147 1.72 7.43 -9.71
CA MET A 147 1.24 8.50 -10.58
C MET A 147 0.45 9.51 -9.77
N SER A 148 0.52 10.78 -10.18
CA SER A 148 -0.31 11.83 -9.61
C SER A 148 -0.89 12.74 -10.66
N LYS A 149 -1.92 13.46 -10.26
CA LYS A 149 -2.48 14.60 -11.00
C LYS A 149 -2.88 15.72 -10.04
N PRO A 150 -2.86 16.99 -10.48
CA PRO A 150 -3.49 18.08 -9.75
C PRO A 150 -5.00 17.82 -9.60
N VAL A 151 -5.55 18.17 -8.44
CA VAL A 151 -6.99 18.11 -8.17
C VAL A 151 -7.65 19.37 -8.74
N ASN A 152 -8.67 19.15 -9.57
CA ASN A 152 -9.52 20.23 -10.02
C ASN A 152 -10.47 20.64 -8.88
N GLN A 153 -10.36 21.86 -8.40
CA GLN A 153 -11.20 22.40 -7.33
C GLN A 153 -12.58 22.89 -7.81
N ALA A 154 -12.85 22.82 -9.12
CA ALA A 154 -14.18 23.13 -9.66
C ALA A 154 -15.22 22.11 -9.22
N SER A 155 -16.48 22.49 -9.25
CA SER A 155 -17.60 21.62 -8.85
C SER A 155 -17.55 20.25 -9.52
N HIS A 156 -17.53 19.19 -8.71
CA HIS A 156 -17.64 17.81 -9.16
C HIS A 156 -19.10 17.38 -9.08
N THR A 157 -19.65 16.92 -10.21
CA THR A 157 -21.05 16.46 -10.31
C THR A 157 -21.19 14.94 -10.12
N THR A 158 -20.09 14.24 -9.80
CA THR A 158 -20.10 12.80 -9.63
C THR A 158 -20.88 12.42 -8.38
N ASP A 159 -21.91 11.61 -8.54
CA ASP A 159 -22.66 11.03 -7.43
C ASP A 159 -21.92 9.80 -6.89
N PHE A 160 -21.58 9.84 -5.60
CA PHE A 160 -20.94 8.73 -4.89
C PHE A 160 -21.29 8.76 -3.40
N SER A 161 -21.25 7.61 -2.76
CA SER A 161 -21.39 7.52 -1.31
C SER A 161 -20.02 7.25 -0.64
N ARG A 162 -19.95 7.54 0.65
CA ARG A 162 -18.76 7.31 1.48
C ARG A 162 -19.06 6.29 2.55
N TYR A 163 -18.11 5.39 2.82
CA TYR A 163 -18.28 4.38 3.86
C TYR A 163 -18.51 5.00 5.24
N SER A 164 -17.86 6.13 5.53
CA SER A 164 -18.05 6.87 6.80
C SER A 164 -19.50 7.34 7.02
N GLU A 165 -20.27 7.52 5.94
CA GLU A 165 -21.66 7.97 5.96
C GLU A 165 -22.67 6.80 5.99
N VAL A 166 -22.22 5.57 5.78
CA VAL A 166 -23.08 4.39 5.84
C VAL A 166 -23.58 4.20 7.27
N PRO A 167 -24.92 4.12 7.47
CA PRO A 167 -25.49 3.87 8.79
C PRO A 167 -24.93 2.60 9.42
N LEU A 168 -24.65 2.62 10.72
CA LEU A 168 -24.01 1.49 11.42
C LEU A 168 -24.71 0.15 11.16
N GLY A 169 -26.04 0.14 11.11
CA GLY A 169 -26.82 -1.08 10.83
C GLY A 169 -26.70 -1.63 9.41
N GLN A 170 -26.12 -0.85 8.46
CA GLN A 170 -25.96 -1.24 7.06
C GLN A 170 -24.47 -1.49 6.68
N ARG A 171 -23.56 -1.26 7.61
CA ARG A 171 -22.11 -1.36 7.33
C ARG A 171 -21.68 -2.78 6.96
N GLU A 172 -22.24 -3.80 7.60
CA GLU A 172 -21.92 -5.20 7.28
C GLU A 172 -22.40 -5.59 5.88
N GLU A 173 -23.58 -5.12 5.45
CA GLU A 173 -24.10 -5.31 4.10
C GLU A 173 -23.20 -4.59 3.06
N CYS A 174 -22.82 -3.35 3.34
CA CYS A 174 -21.91 -2.59 2.51
C CYS A 174 -20.54 -3.30 2.34
N LEU A 175 -19.95 -3.80 3.42
CA LEU A 175 -18.69 -4.56 3.38
C LEU A 175 -18.86 -5.88 2.64
N GLY A 176 -20.02 -6.54 2.79
CA GLY A 176 -20.37 -7.72 2.00
C GLY A 176 -20.35 -7.45 0.49
N ALA A 177 -20.94 -6.31 0.07
CA ALA A 177 -20.92 -5.89 -1.33
C ALA A 177 -19.50 -5.54 -1.83
N CYS A 178 -18.67 -4.91 -0.98
CA CYS A 178 -17.26 -4.67 -1.29
C CYS A 178 -16.49 -5.97 -1.50
N ARG A 179 -16.69 -6.95 -0.61
CA ARG A 179 -16.06 -8.27 -0.68
C ARG A 179 -16.50 -9.02 -1.94
N GLU A 180 -17.80 -9.08 -2.23
CA GLU A 180 -18.33 -9.71 -3.44
C GLU A 180 -17.69 -9.12 -4.71
N MET A 181 -17.53 -7.79 -4.74
CA MET A 181 -16.93 -7.11 -5.89
C MET A 181 -15.45 -7.45 -6.06
N THR A 182 -14.67 -7.47 -4.98
CA THR A 182 -13.23 -7.73 -5.06
C THR A 182 -12.93 -9.22 -5.28
N ASP A 183 -13.71 -10.11 -4.68
CA ASP A 183 -13.65 -11.56 -4.91
C ASP A 183 -13.91 -11.93 -6.38
N ALA A 184 -14.85 -11.26 -7.04
CA ALA A 184 -15.11 -11.43 -8.47
C ALA A 184 -13.90 -11.03 -9.36
N ILE A 185 -12.97 -10.22 -8.87
CA ILE A 185 -11.75 -9.84 -9.59
C ILE A 185 -10.64 -10.88 -9.35
N TYR A 186 -10.47 -11.28 -8.11
CA TYR A 186 -9.48 -12.26 -7.68
C TYR A 186 -10.00 -13.02 -6.46
N ASP A 187 -10.02 -14.35 -6.54
CA ASP A 187 -10.59 -15.25 -5.54
C ASP A 187 -10.07 -14.96 -4.14
N GLY A 188 -10.97 -14.63 -3.22
CA GLY A 188 -10.69 -14.27 -1.84
C GLY A 188 -10.04 -12.89 -1.61
N LEU A 189 -9.93 -12.02 -2.62
CA LEU A 189 -9.49 -10.62 -2.41
C LEU A 189 -10.53 -9.86 -1.59
N ASP A 190 -10.13 -9.35 -0.43
CA ASP A 190 -11.03 -8.70 0.53
C ASP A 190 -10.37 -7.50 1.19
N LEU A 191 -10.95 -6.33 1.01
CA LEU A 191 -10.47 -5.04 1.54
C LEU A 191 -11.14 -4.63 2.86
N GLU A 192 -11.96 -5.48 3.48
CA GLU A 192 -12.72 -5.12 4.68
C GLU A 192 -11.82 -4.55 5.79
N ARG A 193 -10.66 -5.20 6.05
CA ARG A 193 -9.71 -4.73 7.07
C ARG A 193 -9.19 -3.33 6.78
N GLU A 194 -8.88 -3.04 5.52
CA GLU A 194 -8.37 -1.72 5.10
C GLU A 194 -9.45 -0.65 5.20
N ILE A 195 -10.68 -0.96 4.74
CA ILE A 195 -11.84 -0.05 4.85
C ILE A 195 -12.11 0.30 6.31
N ARG A 196 -12.14 -0.70 7.19
CA ARG A 196 -12.35 -0.49 8.64
C ARG A 196 -11.21 0.30 9.27
N ALA A 197 -9.95 0.03 8.89
CA ALA A 197 -8.79 0.73 9.41
C ALA A 197 -8.79 2.22 9.03
N VAL A 198 -9.12 2.54 7.78
CA VAL A 198 -9.23 3.92 7.30
C VAL A 198 -10.33 4.68 8.04
N ASP A 199 -11.50 4.06 8.24
CA ASP A 199 -12.61 4.70 9.00
C ASP A 199 -12.28 4.86 10.48
N ALA A 200 -11.78 3.81 11.14
CA ALA A 200 -11.50 3.83 12.57
C ALA A 200 -10.39 4.84 12.93
N GLN A 201 -9.34 4.93 12.11
CA GLN A 201 -8.21 5.83 12.31
C GLN A 201 -8.43 7.22 11.71
N LYS A 202 -9.53 7.45 11.00
CA LYS A 202 -9.85 8.72 10.30
C LYS A 202 -8.77 9.14 9.29
N LEU A 203 -8.19 8.16 8.59
CA LEU A 203 -7.11 8.39 7.63
C LEU A 203 -7.57 8.97 6.29
N GLY A 204 -8.87 8.92 6.02
CA GLY A 204 -9.48 9.35 4.77
C GLY A 204 -10.92 8.89 4.68
N ASP A 205 -11.28 8.21 3.58
CA ASP A 205 -12.60 7.58 3.41
C ASP A 205 -12.55 6.50 2.31
N THR A 206 -13.59 5.66 2.25
CA THR A 206 -13.81 4.76 1.13
C THR A 206 -14.95 5.29 0.25
N VAL A 207 -14.62 5.59 -0.99
CA VAL A 207 -15.56 5.97 -2.05
C VAL A 207 -16.27 4.73 -2.57
N LEU A 208 -17.59 4.81 -2.75
CA LEU A 208 -18.45 3.71 -3.19
C LEU A 208 -19.33 4.19 -4.33
N LEU A 209 -19.33 3.48 -5.46
CA LEU A 209 -20.19 3.76 -6.60
C LEU A 209 -21.19 2.62 -6.78
N TRP A 210 -22.46 2.97 -6.81
CA TRP A 210 -23.57 2.04 -6.93
C TRP A 210 -24.32 2.21 -8.25
N ASP A 211 -24.71 1.10 -8.85
CA ASP A 211 -25.72 1.04 -9.92
C ASP A 211 -26.94 0.32 -9.33
N ALA A 212 -27.99 1.08 -9.04
CA ALA A 212 -29.10 0.66 -8.20
C ALA A 212 -28.60 0.07 -6.86
N ALA A 213 -28.81 -1.21 -6.60
CA ALA A 213 -28.36 -1.90 -5.40
C ALA A 213 -27.01 -2.64 -5.56
N ARG A 214 -26.32 -2.48 -6.71
CA ARG A 214 -25.10 -3.22 -7.01
C ARG A 214 -23.88 -2.32 -6.95
N LEU A 215 -22.89 -2.70 -6.15
CA LEU A 215 -21.61 -2.00 -6.13
C LEU A 215 -20.85 -2.24 -7.45
N ILE A 216 -20.45 -1.16 -8.13
CA ILE A 216 -19.75 -1.20 -9.43
C ILE A 216 -18.31 -0.69 -9.35
N ALA A 217 -17.98 0.10 -8.32
CA ALA A 217 -16.61 0.51 -8.05
C ALA A 217 -16.44 0.89 -6.58
N LEU A 218 -15.21 0.75 -6.07
CA LEU A 218 -14.82 1.22 -4.75
C LEU A 218 -13.38 1.78 -4.78
N GLY A 219 -13.11 2.76 -3.91
CA GLY A 219 -11.78 3.35 -3.75
C GLY A 219 -11.46 3.66 -2.28
N VAL A 220 -10.47 2.97 -1.72
CA VAL A 220 -9.98 3.22 -0.36
C VAL A 220 -8.93 4.32 -0.41
N CYS A 221 -9.25 5.49 0.15
CA CYS A 221 -8.45 6.70 0.04
C CYS A 221 -7.87 7.10 1.40
N HIS A 222 -6.57 7.37 1.43
CA HIS A 222 -5.90 8.10 2.50
C HIS A 222 -5.83 9.58 2.14
N CYS A 223 -6.05 10.47 3.10
CA CYS A 223 -6.21 11.91 2.84
C CYS A 223 -5.47 12.75 3.86
N GLY A 224 -4.51 13.55 3.40
CA GLY A 224 -3.84 14.56 4.21
C GLY A 224 -2.81 14.01 5.22
N PRO A 225 -2.33 14.89 6.11
CA PRO A 225 -1.26 14.57 7.07
C PRO A 225 -1.68 13.50 8.07
N GLY A 226 -0.70 12.70 8.54
CA GLY A 226 -0.93 11.61 9.47
C GLY A 226 -1.53 10.35 8.84
N SER A 227 -1.83 10.37 7.53
CA SER A 227 -2.15 9.20 6.71
C SER A 227 -0.98 8.84 5.81
N GLU A 228 -1.07 7.73 5.04
CA GLU A 228 -0.03 7.38 4.06
C GLU A 228 0.05 8.36 2.86
N ALA A 229 -0.93 9.26 2.71
CA ALA A 229 -0.94 10.27 1.65
C ALA A 229 0.04 11.42 1.90
N GLY A 230 0.20 11.83 3.16
CA GLY A 230 0.92 13.05 3.52
C GLY A 230 0.15 14.34 3.19
N SER A 231 0.80 15.51 3.37
CA SER A 231 0.20 16.81 3.10
C SER A 231 -0.29 16.94 1.68
N ASP A 232 -1.37 17.70 1.52
CA ASP A 232 -1.92 18.16 0.25
C ASP A 232 -2.35 17.06 -0.73
N ALA A 233 -2.33 15.79 -0.32
CA ALA A 233 -2.62 14.66 -1.19
C ALA A 233 -3.78 13.79 -0.71
N CYS A 234 -4.52 13.26 -1.68
CA CYS A 234 -5.37 12.10 -1.55
C CYS A 234 -4.68 10.93 -2.27
N TYR A 235 -4.42 9.86 -1.55
CA TYR A 235 -3.81 8.65 -2.08
C TYR A 235 -4.86 7.54 -2.16
N ILE A 236 -5.17 7.08 -3.37
CA ILE A 236 -5.99 5.89 -3.59
C ILE A 236 -5.11 4.68 -3.31
N LYS A 237 -5.18 4.14 -2.09
CA LYS A 237 -4.38 2.99 -1.66
C LYS A 237 -4.80 1.73 -2.37
N PHE A 238 -6.10 1.57 -2.59
CA PHE A 238 -6.71 0.57 -3.45
C PHE A 238 -7.93 1.15 -4.14
N GLY A 239 -8.09 0.90 -5.42
CA GLY A 239 -9.30 1.22 -6.16
C GLY A 239 -9.61 0.14 -7.18
N ALA A 240 -10.88 -0.23 -7.30
CA ALA A 240 -11.33 -1.25 -8.26
C ALA A 240 -12.66 -0.89 -8.89
N ALA A 241 -12.84 -1.26 -10.16
CA ALA A 241 -14.07 -1.05 -10.89
C ALA A 241 -14.39 -2.22 -11.84
N LYS A 242 -15.67 -2.45 -12.10
CA LYS A 242 -16.14 -3.55 -12.97
C LYS A 242 -15.95 -3.28 -14.46
N SER A 243 -15.80 -2.02 -14.86
CA SER A 243 -15.66 -1.62 -16.26
C SER A 243 -14.80 -0.35 -16.40
N GLY A 244 -14.36 -0.04 -17.61
CA GLY A 244 -13.65 1.20 -17.89
C GLY A 244 -14.48 2.45 -17.59
N SER A 245 -15.77 2.44 -17.87
CA SER A 245 -16.64 3.57 -17.56
C SER A 245 -16.81 3.79 -16.06
N SER A 246 -17.01 2.72 -15.28
CA SER A 246 -17.07 2.83 -13.82
C SER A 246 -15.71 3.16 -13.20
N PHE A 247 -14.60 2.79 -13.85
CA PHE A 247 -13.27 3.18 -13.43
C PHE A 247 -13.02 4.68 -13.62
N ASP A 248 -13.44 5.25 -14.76
CA ASP A 248 -13.40 6.70 -14.97
C ASP A 248 -14.21 7.45 -13.90
N THR A 249 -15.44 6.99 -13.63
CA THR A 249 -16.28 7.57 -12.58
C THR A 249 -15.66 7.44 -11.19
N LEU A 250 -14.96 6.33 -10.90
CA LEU A 250 -14.24 6.14 -9.64
C LEU A 250 -13.12 7.17 -9.47
N LEU A 251 -12.34 7.40 -10.51
CA LEU A 251 -11.27 8.41 -10.45
C LEU A 251 -11.83 9.83 -10.24
N ASP A 252 -12.97 10.16 -10.88
CA ASP A 252 -13.67 11.43 -10.65
C ASP A 252 -14.20 11.55 -9.22
N ALA A 253 -14.77 10.49 -8.67
CA ALA A 253 -15.27 10.48 -7.30
C ALA A 253 -14.14 10.60 -6.25
N CYS A 254 -12.99 9.95 -6.47
CA CYS A 254 -11.81 10.12 -5.63
C CYS A 254 -11.23 11.54 -5.74
N GLU A 255 -11.27 12.15 -6.92
CA GLU A 255 -10.87 13.57 -7.10
C GLU A 255 -11.84 14.52 -6.40
N ALA A 256 -13.15 14.25 -6.47
CA ALA A 256 -14.16 15.00 -5.74
C ALA A 256 -13.99 14.90 -4.22
N LEU A 257 -13.66 13.72 -3.69
CA LEU A 257 -13.31 13.53 -2.29
C LEU A 257 -12.08 14.38 -1.91
N ALA A 258 -11.03 14.38 -2.75
CA ALA A 258 -9.84 15.17 -2.53
C ALA A 258 -10.15 16.69 -2.52
N ALA A 259 -10.94 17.16 -3.49
CA ALA A 259 -11.38 18.56 -3.57
C ALA A 259 -12.20 18.99 -2.36
N ALA A 260 -13.16 18.15 -1.93
CA ALA A 260 -13.99 18.41 -0.74
C ALA A 260 -13.16 18.51 0.57
N LYS A 261 -11.96 17.90 0.60
CA LYS A 261 -11.00 17.99 1.70
C LYS A 261 -9.94 19.10 1.50
N GLY A 262 -10.04 19.89 0.42
CA GLY A 262 -9.09 20.97 0.10
C GLY A 262 -7.70 20.48 -0.31
N LEU A 263 -7.58 19.24 -0.74
CA LEU A 263 -6.31 18.63 -1.15
C LEU A 263 -5.98 19.01 -2.59
N SER A 264 -4.71 19.19 -2.90
CA SER A 264 -4.25 19.69 -4.20
C SER A 264 -3.82 18.60 -5.18
N ARG A 265 -3.57 17.38 -4.69
CA ARG A 265 -3.07 16.26 -5.51
C ARG A 265 -3.84 14.98 -5.26
N LEU A 266 -4.12 14.25 -6.36
CA LEU A 266 -4.61 12.87 -6.32
C LEU A 266 -3.49 11.93 -6.75
N ILE A 267 -3.18 10.94 -5.93
CA ILE A 267 -2.09 9.97 -6.13
C ILE A 267 -2.68 8.56 -6.22
N ALA A 268 -2.19 7.74 -7.15
CA ALA A 268 -2.52 6.32 -7.24
C ALA A 268 -1.39 5.53 -7.88
N GLY A 269 -1.27 4.26 -7.57
CA GLY A 269 -0.34 3.35 -8.22
C GLY A 269 -0.98 2.59 -9.38
N ALA A 270 -0.26 2.45 -10.48
CA ALA A 270 -0.69 1.67 -11.64
C ALA A 270 0.39 0.66 -12.03
N ASN A 271 0.07 -0.62 -11.85
CA ASN A 271 0.92 -1.71 -12.34
C ASN A 271 0.81 -1.83 -13.87
N ALA A 272 1.95 -1.87 -14.57
CA ALA A 272 1.99 -1.92 -16.04
C ALA A 272 1.31 -3.17 -16.64
N GLY A 273 1.13 -4.23 -15.86
CA GLY A 273 0.35 -5.40 -16.27
C GLY A 273 -1.15 -5.14 -16.42
N ARG A 274 -1.65 -4.03 -15.87
CA ARG A 274 -3.06 -3.57 -15.95
C ARG A 274 -3.20 -2.50 -17.03
N GLU A 275 -2.96 -2.89 -18.27
CA GLU A 275 -2.81 -1.98 -19.40
C GLU A 275 -3.95 -0.96 -19.51
N LYS A 276 -5.21 -1.43 -19.45
CA LYS A 276 -6.39 -0.55 -19.60
C LYS A 276 -6.49 0.48 -18.47
N ALA A 277 -6.27 0.07 -17.22
CA ALA A 277 -6.28 1.00 -16.09
C ALA A 277 -5.16 2.04 -16.22
N TYR A 278 -3.95 1.59 -16.59
CA TYR A 278 -2.81 2.48 -16.80
C TYR A 278 -3.07 3.52 -17.90
N GLN A 279 -3.60 3.09 -19.05
CA GLN A 279 -3.93 3.96 -20.17
C GLN A 279 -5.01 4.99 -19.81
N GLN A 280 -6.05 4.58 -19.08
CA GLN A 280 -7.10 5.49 -18.62
C GLN A 280 -6.55 6.54 -17.65
N MET A 281 -5.75 6.14 -16.66
CA MET A 281 -5.09 7.09 -15.76
C MET A 281 -4.25 8.10 -16.54
N PHE A 282 -3.42 7.64 -17.47
CA PHE A 282 -2.60 8.52 -18.31
C PHE A 282 -3.45 9.52 -19.12
N THR A 283 -4.54 9.04 -19.74
CA THR A 283 -5.48 9.87 -20.51
C THR A 283 -6.15 10.92 -19.62
N ARG A 284 -6.43 10.59 -18.36
CA ARG A 284 -7.05 11.50 -17.37
C ARG A 284 -6.07 12.45 -16.69
N GLY A 285 -4.85 12.54 -17.21
CA GLY A 285 -3.86 13.53 -16.77
C GLY A 285 -2.94 13.10 -15.64
N PHE A 286 -3.02 11.84 -15.19
CA PHE A 286 -2.01 11.32 -14.27
C PHE A 286 -0.64 11.24 -14.94
N ARG A 287 0.41 11.58 -14.20
CA ARG A 287 1.80 11.50 -14.64
C ARG A 287 2.62 10.75 -13.61
N THR A 288 3.56 9.94 -14.09
CA THR A 288 4.45 9.15 -13.24
C THR A 288 5.41 10.07 -12.50
N GLU A 289 5.42 10.01 -11.18
CA GLU A 289 6.40 10.68 -10.31
C GLU A 289 7.55 9.74 -9.96
N PHE A 290 7.23 8.47 -9.77
CA PHE A 290 8.18 7.46 -9.32
C PHE A 290 7.85 6.09 -9.90
N GLN A 291 8.87 5.25 -10.12
CA GLN A 291 8.70 3.88 -10.60
C GLN A 291 9.33 2.89 -9.65
N GLY A 292 8.58 1.86 -9.32
CA GLY A 292 9.07 0.68 -8.63
C GLY A 292 8.75 -0.59 -9.39
N VAL A 293 8.97 -1.71 -8.76
CA VAL A 293 8.58 -3.01 -9.27
C VAL A 293 7.83 -3.77 -8.19
N VAL A 294 6.67 -4.28 -8.56
CA VAL A 294 5.96 -5.27 -7.74
C VAL A 294 6.66 -6.61 -7.93
N MET A 295 7.03 -7.24 -6.83
CA MET A 295 7.59 -8.57 -6.82
C MET A 295 6.59 -9.54 -6.19
N GLN A 296 6.41 -10.70 -6.81
CA GLN A 296 5.42 -11.69 -6.40
C GLN A 296 6.08 -13.04 -6.20
N ARG A 297 5.67 -13.75 -5.15
CA ARG A 297 6.13 -15.10 -4.91
C ARG A 297 5.47 -16.04 -5.91
N ARG A 298 6.17 -17.12 -6.28
CA ARG A 298 5.76 -18.10 -7.29
C ARG A 298 5.67 -17.59 -8.73
N ASN A 299 6.13 -16.37 -9.00
CA ASN A 299 6.15 -15.76 -10.33
C ASN A 299 4.80 -15.79 -11.07
N GLU A 300 3.73 -15.57 -10.36
CA GLU A 300 2.36 -15.53 -10.87
C GLU A 300 1.88 -14.10 -11.11
N THR A 301 0.94 -13.91 -12.03
CA THR A 301 0.40 -12.57 -12.34
C THR A 301 -0.58 -12.05 -11.29
N GLY A 302 -1.21 -12.93 -10.52
CA GLY A 302 -2.31 -12.55 -9.63
C GLY A 302 -3.43 -11.86 -10.41
N TYR A 303 -3.89 -10.73 -9.90
CA TYR A 303 -4.89 -9.89 -10.57
C TYR A 303 -4.28 -8.82 -11.51
N ASN A 304 -2.96 -8.87 -11.78
CA ASN A 304 -2.31 -7.94 -12.72
C ASN A 304 -2.51 -8.42 -14.16
N ARG A 305 -3.71 -8.22 -14.70
CA ARG A 305 -4.11 -8.58 -16.07
C ARG A 305 -4.53 -7.32 -16.84
N SER A 306 -4.37 -7.37 -18.16
CA SER A 306 -4.56 -6.20 -19.04
C SER A 306 -5.97 -5.60 -18.99
N ASP A 307 -6.98 -6.41 -18.68
CA ASP A 307 -8.40 -6.05 -18.62
C ASP A 307 -8.90 -5.71 -17.20
N THR A 308 -8.02 -5.66 -16.23
CA THR A 308 -8.37 -5.40 -14.83
C THR A 308 -8.29 -3.91 -14.52
N TYR A 309 -9.40 -3.35 -14.04
CA TYR A 309 -9.50 -1.94 -13.63
C TYR A 309 -9.23 -1.79 -12.14
N ILE A 310 -7.97 -1.93 -11.75
CA ILE A 310 -7.48 -1.76 -10.37
C ILE A 310 -6.34 -0.75 -10.35
N VAL A 311 -6.31 0.05 -9.29
CA VAL A 311 -5.16 0.86 -8.87
C VAL A 311 -4.74 0.45 -7.48
N ASP A 312 -3.50 0.10 -7.32
CA ASP A 312 -2.75 -0.09 -6.10
C ASP A 312 -1.26 -0.16 -6.42
N ASP A 313 -0.41 -0.09 -5.43
CA ASP A 313 1.05 -0.18 -5.64
C ASP A 313 1.80 -0.97 -4.56
N TRP A 314 1.16 -1.36 -3.47
CA TRP A 314 1.73 -2.10 -2.32
C TRP A 314 2.95 -1.43 -1.64
N ARG A 315 3.11 -0.10 -1.84
CA ARG A 315 4.19 0.65 -1.19
C ARG A 315 3.99 0.80 0.34
#